data_b36e5ec764acdaf4bbe41ca46c476599
#
_entry.id   b36e5ec764acdaf4bbe41ca46c476599
#
_cell.length_a   1.000
_cell.length_b   1.000
_cell.length_c   1.000
_cell.angle_alpha   90.00
_cell.angle_beta   90.00
_cell.angle_gamma   90.00
#
_symmetry.space_group_name_H-M   'P 1'
#
loop_
_entity.id
_entity.type
_entity.pdbx_description
1 polymer ?
#
loop_
_entity_poly.entity_id
_entity_poly.type
_entity_poly.pdbx_seq_one_letter_code
_entity_poly.pdbx_strand_id
1 'polypeptide(L)'
;MDIRVSGHQVETGEALQSHAQDRLAAIVGKYFNGALSSTVTFNRAPAGAFRADVVTHVMQGLVLKGAGIAQDAHAALDQAAEKIDKQLRRYKRRLSDHSEQSAHAIREEEAAYTVFAEPDEAADEVTGDAPLVIAETRVDVPETTVSNAVMMLDLRNTNALLFKNAGTGRHNMVYRRGDGSIGWVEPS
;
A
#
# COMPACT_ATOMS: atom_id res chain seq x y z
N MET A 1 16.48 6.08 -3.82
CA MET A 1 15.05 5.94 -4.13
C MET A 1 14.87 6.14 -5.62
N ASP A 2 14.23 5.21 -6.31
CA ASP A 2 13.88 5.38 -7.74
C ASP A 2 12.54 6.12 -7.83
N ILE A 3 12.51 7.27 -8.54
CA ILE A 3 11.30 8.08 -8.71
C ILE A 3 11.01 8.21 -10.20
N ARG A 4 9.86 7.68 -10.62
CA ARG A 4 9.40 7.76 -12.00
C ARG A 4 8.26 8.76 -12.09
N VAL A 5 8.42 9.74 -13.00
CA VAL A 5 7.41 10.76 -13.29
C VAL A 5 6.90 10.54 -14.70
N SER A 6 5.59 10.43 -14.85
CA SER A 6 4.92 10.26 -16.13
C SER A 6 3.71 11.21 -16.24
N GLY A 7 3.41 11.65 -17.47
CA GLY A 7 2.24 12.47 -17.76
C GLY A 7 1.34 11.78 -18.78
N HIS A 8 0.06 11.72 -18.50
CA HIS A 8 -0.96 11.35 -19.47
C HIS A 8 -1.71 12.61 -19.92
N GLN A 9 -1.48 13.04 -21.15
CA GLN A 9 -1.96 14.32 -21.70
C GLN A 9 -1.45 15.57 -20.94
N VAL A 10 -0.33 15.44 -20.24
CA VAL A 10 0.35 16.49 -19.50
C VAL A 10 1.84 16.40 -19.81
N GLU A 11 2.44 17.49 -20.27
CA GLU A 11 3.88 17.54 -20.43
C GLU A 11 4.56 17.62 -19.07
N THR A 12 5.43 16.65 -18.79
CA THR A 12 6.25 16.63 -17.58
C THR A 12 7.64 17.16 -17.89
N GLY A 13 7.79 18.48 -17.89
CA GLY A 13 9.07 19.14 -18.07
C GLY A 13 10.04 18.85 -16.94
N GLU A 14 11.34 19.11 -17.19
CA GLU A 14 12.43 18.86 -16.23
C GLU A 14 12.19 19.50 -14.85
N ALA A 15 11.62 20.71 -14.82
CA ALA A 15 11.29 21.42 -13.58
C ALA A 15 10.25 20.65 -12.70
N LEU A 16 9.23 20.08 -13.33
CA LEU A 16 8.20 19.31 -12.62
C LEU A 16 8.75 17.95 -12.15
N GLN A 17 9.62 17.32 -12.93
CA GLN A 17 10.29 16.09 -12.55
C GLN A 17 11.23 16.31 -11.35
N SER A 18 12.06 17.36 -11.39
CA SER A 18 12.95 17.73 -10.29
C SER A 18 12.17 18.05 -9.01
N HIS A 19 11.11 18.84 -9.12
CA HIS A 19 10.24 19.15 -7.98
C HIS A 19 9.64 17.88 -7.35
N ALA A 20 9.18 16.93 -8.18
CA ALA A 20 8.65 15.65 -7.70
C ALA A 20 9.70 14.83 -6.96
N GLN A 21 10.92 14.76 -7.50
CA GLN A 21 12.04 14.05 -6.89
C GLN A 21 12.41 14.66 -5.55
N ASP A 22 12.62 15.95 -5.49
CA ASP A 22 13.02 16.66 -4.27
C ASP A 22 11.96 16.53 -3.19
N ARG A 23 10.70 16.75 -3.55
CA ARG A 23 9.57 16.73 -2.62
C ARG A 23 9.35 15.36 -1.99
N LEU A 24 9.34 14.30 -2.81
CA LEU A 24 9.12 12.94 -2.33
C LEU A 24 10.34 12.39 -1.57
N ALA A 25 11.55 12.68 -2.04
CA ALA A 25 12.77 12.29 -1.34
C ALA A 25 12.85 12.93 0.05
N ALA A 26 12.52 14.22 0.19
CA ALA A 26 12.49 14.93 1.46
C ALA A 26 11.45 14.34 2.44
N ILE A 27 10.24 14.00 1.95
CA ILE A 27 9.18 13.42 2.78
C ILE A 27 9.57 12.02 3.26
N VAL A 28 10.02 11.16 2.36
CA VAL A 28 10.38 9.78 2.71
C VAL A 28 11.60 9.73 3.61
N GLY A 29 12.65 10.51 3.31
CA GLY A 29 13.88 10.58 4.11
C GLY A 29 13.66 11.04 5.55
N LYS A 30 12.59 11.79 5.82
CA LYS A 30 12.18 12.23 7.16
C LYS A 30 11.72 11.09 8.08
N TYR A 31 11.17 10.04 7.52
CA TYR A 31 10.56 8.95 8.26
C TYR A 31 11.31 7.62 8.14
N PHE A 32 11.97 7.37 7.02
CA PHE A 32 12.65 6.12 6.71
C PHE A 32 14.02 6.36 6.04
N ASN A 33 15.00 5.55 6.39
CA ASN A 33 16.35 5.61 5.79
C ASN A 33 16.41 5.06 4.35
N GLY A 34 15.27 4.79 3.72
CA GLY A 34 15.18 4.38 2.33
C GLY A 34 13.76 4.00 1.94
N ALA A 35 13.33 4.47 0.78
CA ALA A 35 12.17 3.94 0.08
C ALA A 35 12.63 3.21 -1.17
N LEU A 36 11.89 2.19 -1.59
CA LEU A 36 12.23 1.39 -2.76
C LEU A 36 11.99 2.19 -4.03
N SER A 37 10.78 2.70 -4.22
CA SER A 37 10.42 3.45 -5.43
C SER A 37 9.18 4.33 -5.22
N SER A 38 9.05 5.35 -6.07
CA SER A 38 7.81 6.13 -6.20
C SER A 38 7.46 6.32 -7.67
N THR A 39 6.17 6.22 -7.97
CA THR A 39 5.62 6.55 -9.28
C THR A 39 4.67 7.74 -9.13
N VAL A 40 4.91 8.77 -9.92
CA VAL A 40 4.05 9.96 -10.02
C VAL A 40 3.44 9.99 -11.40
N THR A 41 2.11 10.06 -11.47
CA THR A 41 1.38 10.15 -12.73
C THR A 41 0.54 11.42 -12.74
N PHE A 42 0.76 12.28 -13.73
CA PHE A 42 -0.03 13.49 -13.95
C PHE A 42 -1.10 13.22 -15.00
N ASN A 43 -2.33 13.64 -14.72
CA ASN A 43 -3.47 13.55 -15.61
C ASN A 43 -4.18 14.90 -15.71
N ARG A 44 -4.93 15.13 -16.79
CA ARG A 44 -5.89 16.22 -16.85
C ARG A 44 -7.14 15.88 -16.04
N ALA A 45 -7.55 16.82 -15.21
CA ALA A 45 -8.81 16.75 -14.46
C ALA A 45 -9.87 17.66 -15.11
N PRO A 46 -11.15 17.51 -14.78
CA PRO A 46 -12.21 18.41 -15.26
C PRO A 46 -11.88 19.87 -15.00
N ALA A 47 -12.46 20.77 -15.81
CA ALA A 47 -12.24 22.22 -15.75
C ALA A 47 -10.78 22.67 -16.00
N GLY A 48 -9.99 21.87 -16.73
CA GLY A 48 -8.60 22.19 -17.07
C GLY A 48 -7.60 22.04 -15.93
N ALA A 49 -8.03 21.54 -14.78
CA ALA A 49 -7.17 21.26 -13.65
C ALA A 49 -6.20 20.11 -13.91
N PHE A 50 -5.17 19.99 -13.06
CA PHE A 50 -4.21 18.89 -13.05
C PHE A 50 -4.52 17.95 -11.89
N ARG A 51 -4.35 16.66 -12.12
CA ARG A 51 -4.40 15.64 -11.10
C ARG A 51 -3.03 14.96 -11.03
N ALA A 52 -2.48 14.88 -9.83
CA ALA A 52 -1.26 14.12 -9.54
C ALA A 52 -1.63 12.90 -8.69
N ASP A 53 -1.32 11.71 -9.18
CA ASP A 53 -1.45 10.46 -8.44
C ASP A 53 -0.03 9.98 -8.07
N VAL A 54 0.23 9.76 -6.78
CA VAL A 54 1.52 9.32 -6.26
C VAL A 54 1.35 7.96 -5.60
N VAL A 55 2.16 7.00 -6.02
CA VAL A 55 2.27 5.66 -5.42
C VAL A 55 3.69 5.47 -4.93
N THR A 56 3.90 5.30 -3.64
CA THR A 56 5.22 5.14 -3.02
C THR A 56 5.34 3.79 -2.33
N HIS A 57 6.32 3.01 -2.73
CA HIS A 57 6.73 1.76 -2.09
C HIS A 57 7.84 2.07 -1.09
N VAL A 58 7.56 1.99 0.21
CA VAL A 58 8.50 2.39 1.26
C VAL A 58 9.35 1.22 1.73
N MET A 59 8.76 0.05 1.91
CA MET A 59 9.41 -1.21 2.25
C MET A 59 8.58 -2.37 1.71
N GLN A 60 9.03 -3.62 1.88
CA GLN A 60 8.28 -4.78 1.40
C GLN A 60 6.85 -4.75 1.96
N GLY A 61 5.88 -4.71 1.05
CA GLY A 61 4.46 -4.72 1.37
C GLY A 61 3.86 -3.40 1.88
N LEU A 62 4.63 -2.31 2.04
CA LEU A 62 4.08 -1.00 2.39
C LEU A 62 3.97 -0.10 1.17
N VAL A 63 2.74 0.05 0.66
CA VAL A 63 2.42 0.92 -0.48
C VAL A 63 1.55 2.07 0.00
N LEU A 64 2.01 3.29 -0.21
CA LEU A 64 1.28 4.51 0.11
C LEU A 64 0.74 5.13 -1.18
N LYS A 65 -0.49 5.62 -1.14
CA LYS A 65 -1.13 6.29 -2.27
C LYS A 65 -1.62 7.67 -1.85
N GLY A 66 -1.28 8.67 -2.65
CA GLY A 66 -1.76 10.03 -2.50
C GLY A 66 -2.24 10.58 -3.84
N ALA A 67 -3.32 11.35 -3.83
CA ALA A 67 -3.81 12.05 -5.02
C ALA A 67 -4.10 13.52 -4.68
N GLY A 68 -3.73 14.44 -5.56
CA GLY A 68 -4.01 15.85 -5.46
C GLY A 68 -4.61 16.39 -6.75
N ILE A 69 -5.47 17.40 -6.65
CA ILE A 69 -6.08 18.09 -7.80
C ILE A 69 -5.93 19.59 -7.56
N ALA A 70 -5.33 20.30 -8.52
CA ALA A 70 -5.17 21.75 -8.49
C ALA A 70 -5.13 22.34 -9.90
N GLN A 71 -5.23 23.68 -10.00
CA GLN A 71 -5.11 24.37 -11.28
C GLN A 71 -3.67 24.38 -11.82
N ASP A 72 -2.69 24.11 -10.97
CA ASP A 72 -1.28 24.00 -11.32
C ASP A 72 -0.75 22.59 -10.98
N ALA A 73 0.13 22.04 -11.82
CA ALA A 73 0.67 20.68 -11.68
C ALA A 73 1.56 20.52 -10.43
N HIS A 74 2.33 21.56 -10.08
CA HIS A 74 3.15 21.55 -8.87
C HIS A 74 2.28 21.54 -7.62
N ALA A 75 1.22 22.38 -7.59
CA ALA A 75 0.28 22.40 -6.48
C ALA A 75 -0.51 21.08 -6.33
N ALA A 76 -0.87 20.43 -7.46
CA ALA A 76 -1.50 19.11 -7.42
C ALA A 76 -0.56 18.05 -6.82
N LEU A 77 0.71 18.07 -7.18
CA LEU A 77 1.73 17.20 -6.62
C LEU A 77 1.94 17.46 -5.12
N ASP A 78 2.02 18.73 -4.70
CA ASP A 78 2.20 19.08 -3.29
C ASP A 78 1.04 18.56 -2.43
N GLN A 79 -0.21 18.67 -2.90
CA GLN A 79 -1.37 18.08 -2.22
C GLN A 79 -1.28 16.55 -2.10
N ALA A 80 -0.84 15.87 -3.16
CA ALA A 80 -0.65 14.42 -3.15
C ALA A 80 0.46 14.04 -2.15
N ALA A 81 1.58 14.75 -2.17
CA ALA A 81 2.73 14.56 -1.30
C ALA A 81 2.38 14.80 0.18
N GLU A 82 1.56 15.81 0.51
CA GLU A 82 1.07 16.03 1.87
C GLU A 82 0.24 14.84 2.41
N LYS A 83 -0.56 14.21 1.55
CA LYS A 83 -1.31 13.01 1.95
C LYS A 83 -0.37 11.86 2.31
N ILE A 84 0.69 11.67 1.51
CA ILE A 84 1.76 10.70 1.82
C ILE A 84 2.46 11.05 3.14
N ASP A 85 2.84 12.31 3.37
CA ASP A 85 3.46 12.77 4.63
C ASP A 85 2.57 12.47 5.85
N LYS A 86 1.26 12.76 5.74
CA LYS A 86 0.28 12.47 6.81
C LYS A 86 0.16 10.97 7.10
N GLN A 87 0.18 10.12 6.07
CA GLN A 87 0.16 8.67 6.22
C GLN A 87 1.44 8.17 6.90
N LEU A 88 2.62 8.61 6.45
CA LEU A 88 3.91 8.25 7.03
C LEU A 88 4.04 8.69 8.49
N ARG A 89 3.60 9.90 8.82
CA ARG A 89 3.61 10.43 10.18
C ARG A 89 2.73 9.60 11.12
N ARG A 90 1.53 9.23 10.69
CA ARG A 90 0.63 8.34 11.45
C ARG A 90 1.27 6.97 11.67
N TYR A 91 1.90 6.44 10.65
CA TYR A 91 2.58 5.15 10.73
C TYR A 91 3.74 5.19 11.73
N LYS A 92 4.64 6.17 11.61
CA LYS A 92 5.78 6.33 12.52
C LYS A 92 5.33 6.51 13.97
N ARG A 93 4.31 7.34 14.22
CA ARG A 93 3.76 7.53 15.56
C ARG A 93 3.24 6.22 16.14
N ARG A 94 2.46 5.44 15.38
CA ARG A 94 1.95 4.16 15.84
C ARG A 94 3.05 3.12 16.07
N LEU A 95 4.09 3.10 15.24
CA LEU A 95 5.26 2.27 15.50
C LEU A 95 5.98 2.66 16.79
N SER A 96 6.11 3.96 17.06
CA SER A 96 6.73 4.47 18.30
C SER A 96 5.89 4.10 19.54
N ASP A 97 4.58 4.31 19.47
CA ASP A 97 3.66 3.97 20.56
C ASP A 97 3.63 2.45 20.86
N HIS A 98 3.94 1.60 19.85
CA HIS A 98 4.03 0.15 20.01
C HIS A 98 5.43 -0.35 20.37
N SER A 99 6.50 0.38 20.04
CA SER A 99 7.88 -0.02 20.39
C SER A 99 8.15 0.00 21.89
N GLU A 100 7.41 0.79 22.65
CA GLU A 100 7.42 0.78 24.12
C GLU A 100 6.69 -0.43 24.71
N GLN A 101 5.79 -1.09 23.98
CA GLN A 101 5.03 -2.26 24.45
C GLN A 101 5.49 -3.59 23.86
N SER A 102 6.35 -3.62 22.87
CA SER A 102 6.74 -4.84 22.17
C SER A 102 8.20 -4.80 21.70
N ALA A 103 9.11 -5.11 22.59
CA ALA A 103 10.48 -5.50 22.22
C ALA A 103 10.53 -6.91 21.57
N HIS A 104 9.46 -7.32 20.90
CA HIS A 104 9.43 -8.54 20.10
C HIS A 104 9.73 -8.18 18.65
N ALA A 105 10.91 -8.61 18.19
CA ALA A 105 11.23 -8.61 16.76
C ALA A 105 10.07 -9.25 16.01
N ILE A 106 9.58 -8.57 14.98
CA ILE A 106 8.58 -9.13 14.06
C ILE A 106 9.20 -10.40 13.48
N ARG A 107 8.70 -11.55 13.89
CA ARG A 107 9.02 -12.82 13.27
C ARG A 107 8.07 -12.97 12.09
N GLU A 108 8.63 -13.16 10.92
CA GLU A 108 7.88 -13.44 9.69
C GLU A 108 7.99 -14.94 9.41
N GLU A 109 6.85 -15.57 9.16
CA GLU A 109 6.78 -16.95 8.67
C GLU A 109 6.43 -16.91 7.19
N GLU A 110 7.10 -17.71 6.37
CA GLU A 110 6.77 -17.82 4.95
C GLU A 110 5.56 -18.75 4.76
N ALA A 111 4.58 -18.32 3.99
CA ALA A 111 3.46 -19.14 3.57
C ALA A 111 3.37 -19.24 2.04
N ALA A 112 2.92 -20.40 1.54
CA ALA A 112 2.61 -20.55 0.13
C ALA A 112 1.37 -19.73 -0.23
N TYR A 113 1.43 -18.99 -1.33
CA TYR A 113 0.35 -18.19 -1.86
C TYR A 113 0.06 -18.57 -3.29
N THR A 114 -1.14 -19.08 -3.55
CA THR A 114 -1.59 -19.50 -4.88
C THR A 114 -2.65 -18.53 -5.37
N VAL A 115 -2.49 -18.03 -6.59
CA VAL A 115 -3.45 -17.17 -7.27
C VAL A 115 -4.24 -17.98 -8.28
N PHE A 116 -5.54 -17.99 -8.13
CA PHE A 116 -6.47 -18.62 -9.08
C PHE A 116 -7.05 -17.56 -10.02
N ALA A 117 -7.40 -17.98 -11.26
CA ALA A 117 -8.16 -17.14 -12.17
C ALA A 117 -9.57 -16.89 -11.59
N GLU A 118 -10.08 -15.69 -11.76
CA GLU A 118 -11.49 -15.42 -11.55
C GLU A 118 -12.29 -16.15 -12.63
N PRO A 119 -13.38 -16.86 -12.29
CA PRO A 119 -14.21 -17.53 -13.29
C PRO A 119 -14.77 -16.48 -14.26
N ASP A 120 -14.53 -16.68 -15.55
CA ASP A 120 -15.13 -15.84 -16.59
C ASP A 120 -16.61 -16.21 -16.69
N GLU A 121 -17.53 -15.29 -16.42
CA GLU A 121 -18.99 -15.52 -16.52
C GLU A 121 -19.46 -15.90 -17.95
N ALA A 122 -18.58 -15.80 -18.94
CA ALA A 122 -18.83 -16.12 -20.34
C ALA A 122 -18.30 -17.51 -20.78
N ALA A 123 -17.62 -18.26 -19.93
CA ALA A 123 -17.10 -19.58 -20.28
C ALA A 123 -18.03 -20.67 -19.76
N ASP A 124 -19.03 -21.03 -20.61
CA ASP A 124 -19.74 -22.30 -20.54
C ASP A 124 -18.73 -23.42 -20.84
N GLU A 125 -18.19 -24.08 -19.87
CA GLU A 125 -17.51 -25.38 -19.80
C GLU A 125 -16.26 -25.28 -18.90
N VAL A 126 -16.48 -25.27 -17.59
CA VAL A 126 -15.43 -25.64 -16.65
C VAL A 126 -15.32 -27.15 -16.61
N THR A 127 -14.42 -27.73 -17.39
CA THR A 127 -14.12 -29.17 -17.39
C THR A 127 -13.08 -29.55 -16.33
N GLY A 128 -13.09 -28.88 -15.15
CA GLY A 128 -12.17 -29.19 -14.06
C GLY A 128 -12.72 -28.79 -12.70
N ASP A 129 -12.49 -29.64 -11.70
CA ASP A 129 -12.98 -29.47 -10.33
C ASP A 129 -12.17 -28.42 -9.55
N ALA A 130 -11.19 -27.74 -10.16
CA ALA A 130 -10.36 -26.71 -9.55
C ALA A 130 -10.16 -25.49 -10.46
N PRO A 131 -10.18 -24.26 -9.91
CA PRO A 131 -9.89 -23.05 -10.67
C PRO A 131 -8.49 -23.07 -11.27
N LEU A 132 -8.31 -22.38 -12.40
CA LEU A 132 -7.00 -22.25 -13.04
C LEU A 132 -6.02 -21.48 -12.12
N VAL A 133 -4.89 -22.10 -11.78
CA VAL A 133 -3.80 -21.45 -11.05
C VAL A 133 -3.06 -20.51 -12.00
N ILE A 134 -3.04 -19.21 -11.67
CA ILE A 134 -2.31 -18.19 -12.44
C ILE A 134 -0.88 -18.02 -11.92
N ALA A 135 -0.70 -18.07 -10.60
CA ALA A 135 0.60 -17.87 -9.98
C ALA A 135 0.69 -18.59 -8.63
N GLU A 136 1.87 -19.09 -8.34
CA GLU A 136 2.26 -19.58 -7.03
C GLU A 136 3.46 -18.77 -6.54
N THR A 137 3.38 -18.22 -5.33
CA THR A 137 4.43 -17.43 -4.72
C THR A 137 4.48 -17.66 -3.22
N ARG A 138 5.41 -17.02 -2.55
CA ARG A 138 5.49 -17.01 -1.08
C ARG A 138 5.06 -15.66 -0.58
N VAL A 139 4.37 -15.64 0.56
CA VAL A 139 3.95 -14.42 1.24
C VAL A 139 4.42 -14.49 2.69
N ASP A 140 4.93 -13.36 3.18
CA ASP A 140 5.35 -13.22 4.57
C ASP A 140 4.12 -13.08 5.47
N VAL A 141 4.01 -13.95 6.48
CA VAL A 141 2.97 -13.92 7.51
C VAL A 141 3.57 -13.26 8.75
N PRO A 142 3.24 -12.00 9.05
CA PRO A 142 3.82 -11.30 10.17
C PRO A 142 3.28 -11.83 11.50
N GLU A 143 4.14 -11.93 12.52
CA GLU A 143 3.72 -12.16 13.90
C GLU A 143 3.43 -10.78 14.54
N THR A 144 2.16 -10.50 14.86
CA THR A 144 1.73 -9.17 15.29
C THR A 144 0.42 -9.21 16.09
N THR A 145 0.03 -8.09 16.67
CA THR A 145 -1.27 -7.96 17.35
C THR A 145 -2.40 -7.69 16.34
N VAL A 146 -3.65 -7.97 16.73
CA VAL A 146 -4.83 -7.69 15.90
C VAL A 146 -4.89 -6.21 15.49
N SER A 147 -4.58 -5.29 16.40
CA SER A 147 -4.56 -3.84 16.11
C SER A 147 -3.52 -3.46 15.05
N ASN A 148 -2.33 -4.06 15.12
CA ASN A 148 -1.29 -3.87 14.12
C ASN A 148 -1.65 -4.52 12.79
N ALA A 149 -2.27 -5.71 12.80
CA ALA A 149 -2.73 -6.38 11.59
C ALA A 149 -3.78 -5.52 10.84
N VAL A 150 -4.72 -4.91 11.56
CA VAL A 150 -5.68 -3.95 10.98
C VAL A 150 -4.96 -2.75 10.36
N MET A 151 -3.96 -2.21 11.04
CA MET A 151 -3.15 -1.12 10.49
C MET A 151 -2.37 -1.55 9.24
N MET A 152 -1.76 -2.75 9.26
CA MET A 152 -1.04 -3.29 8.11
C MET A 152 -1.96 -3.54 6.91
N LEU A 153 -3.19 -4.00 7.14
CA LEU A 153 -4.23 -4.13 6.12
C LEU A 153 -4.48 -2.80 5.40
N ASP A 154 -4.58 -1.70 6.17
CA ASP A 154 -4.76 -0.35 5.62
C ASP A 154 -3.53 0.13 4.85
N LEU A 155 -2.34 -0.07 5.41
CA LEU A 155 -1.08 0.39 4.83
C LEU A 155 -0.72 -0.37 3.55
N ARG A 156 -0.92 -1.69 3.54
CA ARG A 156 -0.71 -2.53 2.35
C ARG A 156 -1.80 -2.34 1.30
N ASN A 157 -2.89 -1.65 1.67
CA ASN A 157 -4.07 -1.46 0.82
C ASN A 157 -4.59 -2.79 0.23
N THR A 158 -4.61 -3.82 1.06
CA THR A 158 -5.11 -5.17 0.73
C THR A 158 -6.51 -5.37 1.30
N ASN A 159 -7.25 -6.33 0.76
CA ASN A 159 -8.58 -6.67 1.23
C ASN A 159 -8.56 -7.65 2.41
N ALA A 160 -7.49 -8.43 2.55
CA ALA A 160 -7.29 -9.37 3.66
C ALA A 160 -5.81 -9.45 4.03
N LEU A 161 -5.53 -9.78 5.30
CA LEU A 161 -4.19 -10.01 5.82
C LEU A 161 -4.24 -11.21 6.78
N LEU A 162 -3.50 -12.27 6.45
CA LEU A 162 -3.19 -13.37 7.36
C LEU A 162 -2.01 -12.95 8.25
N PHE A 163 -2.11 -13.24 9.54
CA PHE A 163 -1.04 -12.94 10.49
C PHE A 163 -1.05 -13.97 11.62
N LYS A 164 0.07 -14.11 12.31
CA LYS A 164 0.18 -14.87 13.54
C LYS A 164 -0.03 -13.93 14.72
N ASN A 165 -1.02 -14.20 15.54
CA ASN A 165 -1.35 -13.36 16.69
C ASN A 165 -0.28 -13.51 17.77
N ALA A 166 0.44 -12.44 18.06
CA ALA A 166 1.52 -12.43 19.07
C ALA A 166 1.02 -12.77 20.49
N GLY A 167 -0.26 -12.59 20.78
CA GLY A 167 -0.84 -12.92 22.09
C GLY A 167 -1.22 -14.39 22.23
N THR A 168 -1.63 -15.06 21.15
CA THR A 168 -2.13 -16.45 21.18
C THR A 168 -1.22 -17.43 20.44
N GLY A 169 -0.29 -16.95 19.60
CA GLY A 169 0.55 -17.75 18.73
C GLY A 169 -0.21 -18.44 17.58
N ARG A 170 -1.51 -18.16 17.40
CA ARG A 170 -2.36 -18.76 16.38
C ARG A 170 -2.43 -17.88 15.14
N HIS A 171 -2.66 -18.51 13.98
CA HIS A 171 -2.92 -17.78 12.75
C HIS A 171 -4.31 -17.16 12.79
N ASN A 172 -4.38 -15.88 12.49
CA ASN A 172 -5.59 -15.06 12.46
C ASN A 172 -5.67 -14.32 11.13
N MET A 173 -6.86 -13.87 10.76
CA MET A 173 -7.07 -13.07 9.57
C MET A 173 -7.89 -11.82 9.86
N VAL A 174 -7.48 -10.68 9.33
CA VAL A 174 -8.29 -9.47 9.24
C VAL A 174 -8.65 -9.20 7.80
N TYR A 175 -9.86 -8.71 7.54
CA TYR A 175 -10.34 -8.46 6.17
C TYR A 175 -11.34 -7.31 6.12
N ARG A 176 -11.40 -6.64 4.95
CA ARG A 176 -12.36 -5.58 4.69
C ARG A 176 -13.72 -6.16 4.36
N ARG A 177 -14.77 -5.68 5.01
CA ARG A 177 -16.16 -6.00 4.70
C ARG A 177 -16.73 -4.98 3.71
N GLY A 178 -17.74 -5.39 2.96
CA GLY A 178 -18.42 -4.52 2.00
C GLY A 178 -19.09 -3.28 2.61
N ASP A 179 -19.38 -3.30 3.91
CA ASP A 179 -19.93 -2.17 4.67
C ASP A 179 -18.86 -1.16 5.15
N GLY A 180 -17.59 -1.37 4.76
CA GLY A 180 -16.46 -0.53 5.16
C GLY A 180 -15.89 -0.85 6.55
N SER A 181 -16.46 -1.80 7.27
CA SER A 181 -15.90 -2.29 8.54
C SER A 181 -14.79 -3.32 8.29
N ILE A 182 -14.04 -3.67 9.35
CA ILE A 182 -13.00 -4.69 9.31
C ILE A 182 -13.46 -5.90 10.14
N GLY A 183 -13.47 -7.06 9.50
CA GLY A 183 -13.70 -8.33 10.14
C GLY A 183 -12.40 -8.92 10.67
N TRP A 184 -12.48 -9.65 11.79
CA TRP A 184 -11.39 -10.44 12.36
C TRP A 184 -11.85 -11.87 12.56
N VAL A 185 -11.01 -12.82 12.14
CA VAL A 185 -11.23 -14.26 12.30
C VAL A 185 -10.08 -14.85 13.09
N GLU A 186 -10.42 -15.52 14.18
CA GLU A 186 -9.51 -16.35 14.96
C GLU A 186 -10.04 -17.78 14.93
N PRO A 187 -9.28 -18.74 14.33
CA PRO A 187 -9.64 -20.15 14.37
C PRO A 187 -9.58 -20.70 15.80
N SER A 188 -10.53 -21.50 16.17
CA SER A 188 -10.64 -22.15 17.50
C SER A 188 -9.62 -23.29 17.66
#